data_d831d3e86a4e1670f13d6a6b2c8e64fc
#
_entry.id   d831d3e86a4e1670f13d6a6b2c8e64fc
#
_cell.length_a   1.000
_cell.length_b   1.000
_cell.length_c   1.000
_cell.angle_alpha   90.00
_cell.angle_beta   90.00
_cell.angle_gamma   90.00
#
_symmetry.space_group_name_H-M   'P 1'
#
loop_
_entity.id
_entity.type
_entity.pdbx_description
1 polymer ?
#
loop_
_entity_poly.entity_id
_entity_poly.type
_entity_poly.pdbx_seq_one_letter_code
_entity_poly.pdbx_strand_id
1 'polypeptide(L)'
;MRLIRTLTAGLACAALLPAMAAAQAAPQKLRSFTDSWYWGAKGGVSMFGDVAENINAPTVGGEWMITRTRVAMYVSVEQSFFDTQGAVYDPSSSGSARIVDIKDSRRYNVQLFAFPKQYGSFRPYAGLGFALISIRDAQPEGTFVSPASQDTVLSMVNDASSRTTPVFTLGSQYDFSRSAVFVQASAMPTKNRFLINGKPTTYMIEAGLRYNLTDAIEKMH
;
A
#
# COMPACT_ATOMS: atom_id res chain seq x y z
N MET A 1 -14.85 5.41 25.51
CA MET A 1 -14.22 4.12 25.20
C MET A 1 -13.34 4.15 23.91
N ARG A 2 -12.75 5.31 23.53
CA ARG A 2 -11.92 5.46 22.30
C ARG A 2 -10.40 5.46 22.54
N LEU A 3 -9.93 5.47 23.78
CA LEU A 3 -8.50 5.64 24.14
C LEU A 3 -7.66 4.35 24.20
N ILE A 4 -8.25 3.17 24.12
CA ILE A 4 -7.53 1.90 24.31
C ILE A 4 -7.03 1.30 22.98
N ARG A 5 -7.56 1.73 21.82
CA ARG A 5 -7.15 1.18 20.51
C ARG A 5 -5.84 1.74 19.93
N THR A 6 -5.36 2.86 20.43
CA THR A 6 -4.11 3.51 19.93
C THR A 6 -2.82 2.97 20.57
N LEU A 7 -2.91 2.26 21.69
CA LEU A 7 -1.72 1.76 22.41
C LEU A 7 -1.20 0.41 21.91
N THR A 8 -2.00 -0.37 21.20
CA THR A 8 -1.58 -1.70 20.72
C THR A 8 -0.74 -1.67 19.44
N ALA A 9 -0.85 -0.63 18.62
CA ALA A 9 -0.04 -0.52 17.40
C ALA A 9 1.43 -0.12 17.67
N GLY A 10 1.69 0.58 18.77
CA GLY A 10 3.05 0.99 19.15
C GLY A 10 3.91 -0.14 19.72
N LEU A 11 3.31 -1.16 20.32
CA LEU A 11 4.07 -2.26 20.95
C LEU A 11 4.61 -3.29 19.94
N ALA A 12 3.97 -3.44 18.78
CA ALA A 12 4.42 -4.40 17.77
C ALA A 12 5.73 -4.00 17.09
N CYS A 13 6.02 -2.70 16.95
CA CYS A 13 7.29 -2.23 16.39
C CYS A 13 8.48 -2.36 17.37
N ALA A 14 8.24 -2.29 18.68
CA ALA A 14 9.29 -2.37 19.67
C ALA A 14 9.82 -3.82 19.92
N ALA A 15 9.02 -4.84 19.59
CA ALA A 15 9.41 -6.23 19.76
C ALA A 15 10.37 -6.77 18.67
N LEU A 16 10.52 -6.03 17.55
CA LEU A 16 11.42 -6.44 16.45
C LEU A 16 12.87 -6.00 16.64
N LEU A 17 13.15 -5.08 17.57
CA LEU A 17 14.49 -4.55 17.81
C LEU A 17 15.48 -5.54 18.45
N PRO A 18 15.12 -6.43 19.42
CA PRO A 18 16.07 -7.34 20.01
C PRO A 18 16.49 -8.50 19.10
N ALA A 19 15.69 -8.86 18.11
CA ALA A 19 16.05 -9.93 17.17
C ALA A 19 17.18 -9.52 16.20
N MET A 20 17.42 -8.23 16.02
CA MET A 20 18.49 -7.71 15.16
C MET A 20 19.86 -7.72 15.83
N ALA A 21 19.93 -7.70 17.16
CA ALA A 21 21.19 -7.69 17.89
C ALA A 21 21.89 -9.08 17.93
N ALA A 22 21.14 -10.16 17.77
CA ALA A 22 21.69 -11.52 17.79
C ALA A 22 22.30 -11.98 16.45
N ALA A 23 22.12 -11.22 15.38
CA ALA A 23 22.57 -11.57 14.02
C ALA A 23 24.03 -11.14 13.72
N GLN A 24 24.79 -10.62 14.69
CA GLN A 24 26.15 -10.11 14.46
C GLN A 24 27.26 -11.18 14.54
N ALA A 25 26.94 -12.47 14.47
CA ALA A 25 27.93 -13.54 14.50
C ALA A 25 28.31 -13.98 13.08
N ALA A 26 29.53 -13.64 12.66
CA ALA A 26 30.27 -13.96 11.44
C ALA A 26 29.92 -13.09 10.22
N PRO A 27 30.91 -12.72 9.38
CA PRO A 27 30.65 -11.98 8.13
C PRO A 27 29.94 -12.90 7.14
N GLN A 28 28.62 -12.88 7.16
CA GLN A 28 27.81 -13.61 6.19
C GLN A 28 27.99 -12.94 4.83
N LYS A 29 28.47 -13.70 3.86
CA LYS A 29 28.60 -13.24 2.48
C LYS A 29 27.24 -12.75 1.98
N LEU A 30 27.15 -11.45 1.69
CA LEU A 30 25.94 -10.86 1.09
C LEU A 30 25.62 -11.61 -0.21
N ARG A 31 24.39 -12.06 -0.36
CA ARG A 31 23.96 -12.67 -1.61
C ARG A 31 23.88 -11.62 -2.71
N SER A 32 24.09 -12.05 -3.97
CA SER A 32 23.97 -11.14 -5.10
C SER A 32 22.59 -10.49 -5.11
N PHE A 33 22.56 -9.19 -5.29
CA PHE A 33 21.30 -8.46 -5.54
C PHE A 33 20.83 -8.70 -6.98
N THR A 34 21.77 -8.83 -7.91
CA THR A 34 21.49 -9.00 -9.33
C THR A 34 20.88 -10.37 -9.60
N ASP A 35 19.85 -10.40 -10.43
CA ASP A 35 19.15 -11.60 -10.87
C ASP A 35 18.60 -12.42 -9.69
N SER A 36 17.96 -11.74 -8.75
CA SER A 36 17.44 -12.36 -7.52
C SER A 36 15.95 -12.17 -7.38
N TRP A 37 15.32 -13.14 -6.73
CA TRP A 37 13.90 -13.10 -6.35
C TRP A 37 13.76 -12.80 -4.87
N TYR A 38 12.99 -11.79 -4.57
CA TYR A 38 12.65 -11.41 -3.22
C TYR A 38 11.15 -11.57 -2.97
N TRP A 39 10.84 -12.12 -1.82
CA TRP A 39 9.52 -12.04 -1.21
C TRP A 39 9.60 -11.23 0.05
N GLY A 40 8.58 -10.44 0.35
CA GLY A 40 8.57 -9.59 1.50
C GLY A 40 7.20 -9.44 2.12
N ALA A 41 7.23 -9.04 3.39
CA ALA A 41 6.07 -8.58 4.12
C ALA A 41 6.32 -7.14 4.56
N LYS A 42 5.27 -6.34 4.55
CA LYS A 42 5.34 -4.92 4.88
C LYS A 42 4.12 -4.45 5.67
N GLY A 43 4.33 -3.38 6.41
CA GLY A 43 3.29 -2.66 7.11
C GLY A 43 3.56 -1.17 7.06
N GLY A 44 2.54 -0.37 7.26
CA GLY A 44 2.67 1.07 7.18
C GLY A 44 1.37 1.81 7.43
N VAL A 45 1.33 3.04 6.95
CA VAL A 45 0.18 3.91 7.05
C VAL A 45 -0.12 4.54 5.69
N SER A 46 -1.36 4.44 5.26
CA SER A 46 -1.91 5.16 4.11
C SER A 46 -2.58 6.45 4.60
N MET A 47 -2.15 7.57 4.06
CA MET A 47 -2.64 8.90 4.39
C MET A 47 -3.43 9.45 3.21
N PHE A 48 -4.72 9.52 3.36
CA PHE A 48 -5.64 10.12 2.40
C PHE A 48 -6.61 11.04 3.13
N GLY A 49 -7.38 11.82 2.43
CA GLY A 49 -8.33 12.72 3.05
C GLY A 49 -9.69 12.59 2.42
N ASP A 50 -10.71 12.75 3.23
CA ASP A 50 -12.01 13.19 2.81
C ASP A 50 -12.06 14.74 2.86
N VAL A 51 -13.15 15.33 2.33
CA VAL A 51 -13.35 16.79 2.33
C VAL A 51 -13.27 17.37 3.74
N ALA A 52 -13.62 16.59 4.76
CA ALA A 52 -13.69 17.01 6.16
C ALA A 52 -12.48 16.58 7.01
N GLU A 53 -11.82 15.44 6.74
CA GLU A 53 -10.82 14.87 7.64
C GLU A 53 -9.63 14.25 6.93
N ASN A 54 -8.49 14.23 7.64
CA ASN A 54 -7.32 13.43 7.27
C ASN A 54 -7.45 12.04 7.86
N ILE A 55 -7.45 11.02 7.01
CA ILE A 55 -7.53 9.62 7.41
C ILE A 55 -6.14 9.02 7.35
N ASN A 56 -5.74 8.40 8.47
CA ASN A 56 -4.51 7.61 8.57
C ASN A 56 -4.90 6.14 8.75
N ALA A 57 -4.85 5.38 7.68
CA ALA A 57 -5.25 3.98 7.66
C ALA A 57 -4.03 3.07 7.83
N PRO A 58 -3.96 2.23 8.88
CA PRO A 58 -2.95 1.20 8.97
C PRO A 58 -3.07 0.24 7.79
N THR A 59 -1.91 -0.18 7.28
CA THR A 59 -1.81 -1.01 6.08
C THR A 59 -0.87 -2.18 6.33
N VAL A 60 -1.23 -3.36 5.84
CA VAL A 60 -0.35 -4.53 5.81
C VAL A 60 -0.38 -5.14 4.42
N GLY A 61 0.71 -5.80 4.03
CA GLY A 61 0.77 -6.41 2.71
C GLY A 61 1.94 -7.34 2.51
N GLY A 62 1.89 -8.01 1.36
CA GLY A 62 2.96 -8.81 0.82
C GLY A 62 3.51 -8.20 -0.47
N GLU A 63 4.76 -8.49 -0.75
CA GLU A 63 5.41 -8.01 -1.95
C GLU A 63 6.31 -9.06 -2.58
N TRP A 64 6.54 -8.89 -3.85
CA TRP A 64 7.41 -9.70 -4.66
C TRP A 64 8.24 -8.81 -5.58
N MET A 65 9.53 -9.11 -5.70
CA MET A 65 10.45 -8.31 -6.49
C MET A 65 11.46 -9.21 -7.23
N ILE A 66 11.61 -8.97 -8.53
CA ILE A 66 12.67 -9.55 -9.34
C ILE A 66 13.66 -8.45 -9.65
N THR A 67 14.92 -8.67 -9.31
CA THR A 67 15.99 -7.70 -9.51
C THR A 67 16.85 -8.04 -10.72
N ARG A 68 17.34 -7.00 -11.37
CA ARG A 68 18.44 -6.98 -12.32
C ARG A 68 19.53 -6.06 -11.79
N THR A 69 20.57 -5.82 -12.53
CA THR A 69 21.75 -5.05 -12.10
C THR A 69 21.42 -3.75 -11.35
N ARG A 70 20.50 -2.93 -11.89
CA ARG A 70 20.11 -1.63 -11.31
C ARG A 70 18.62 -1.36 -11.36
N VAL A 71 17.84 -2.33 -11.78
CA VAL A 71 16.38 -2.20 -11.88
C VAL A 71 15.71 -3.42 -11.27
N ALA A 72 14.47 -3.26 -10.86
CA ALA A 72 13.66 -4.38 -10.43
C ALA A 72 12.21 -4.21 -10.89
N MET A 73 11.58 -5.32 -11.22
CA MET A 73 10.12 -5.40 -11.28
C MET A 73 9.59 -5.68 -9.88
N TYR A 74 8.64 -4.89 -9.46
CA TYR A 74 8.05 -4.94 -8.13
C TYR A 74 6.52 -5.11 -8.25
N VAL A 75 5.98 -6.05 -7.48
CA VAL A 75 4.54 -6.30 -7.36
C VAL A 75 4.19 -6.39 -5.88
N SER A 76 3.09 -5.79 -5.46
CA SER A 76 2.60 -5.94 -4.09
C SER A 76 1.08 -5.95 -4.02
N VAL A 77 0.59 -6.57 -2.95
CA VAL A 77 -0.82 -6.56 -2.55
C VAL A 77 -0.89 -6.09 -1.11
N GLU A 78 -1.71 -5.08 -0.86
CA GLU A 78 -1.85 -4.46 0.45
C GLU A 78 -3.32 -4.31 0.82
N GLN A 79 -3.60 -4.41 2.11
CA GLN A 79 -4.88 -4.14 2.72
C GLN A 79 -4.73 -2.94 3.66
N SER A 80 -5.54 -1.90 3.45
CA SER A 80 -5.66 -0.75 4.37
C SER A 80 -6.95 -0.88 5.15
N PHE A 81 -6.89 -0.61 6.46
CA PHE A 81 -8.00 -0.78 7.39
C PHE A 81 -8.48 0.60 7.84
N PHE A 82 -9.71 0.93 7.51
CA PHE A 82 -10.35 2.19 7.91
C PHE A 82 -11.88 2.06 7.85
N ASP A 83 -12.56 3.03 8.46
CA ASP A 83 -14.01 3.20 8.42
C ASP A 83 -14.27 4.69 8.23
N THR A 84 -14.91 5.06 7.12
CA THR A 84 -15.18 6.44 6.74
C THR A 84 -16.44 6.55 5.90
N GLN A 85 -16.89 7.76 5.65
CA GLN A 85 -18.05 8.03 4.81
C GLN A 85 -17.65 8.78 3.56
N GLY A 86 -18.29 8.44 2.46
CA GLY A 86 -18.22 9.17 1.20
C GLY A 86 -19.62 9.60 0.76
N ALA A 87 -19.70 10.24 -0.40
CA ALA A 87 -20.98 10.62 -0.98
C ALA A 87 -21.02 10.32 -2.48
N VAL A 88 -22.17 9.83 -2.95
CA VAL A 88 -22.47 9.67 -4.38
C VAL A 88 -23.67 10.53 -4.74
N TYR A 89 -23.76 10.91 -6.01
CA TYR A 89 -24.92 11.64 -6.51
C TYR A 89 -26.15 10.75 -6.50
N ASP A 90 -27.24 11.24 -5.87
CA ASP A 90 -28.54 10.59 -5.86
C ASP A 90 -29.64 11.64 -6.03
N PRO A 91 -30.20 11.79 -7.27
CA PRO A 91 -31.24 12.79 -7.52
C PRO A 91 -32.55 12.52 -6.77
N SER A 92 -32.75 11.32 -6.25
CA SER A 92 -33.94 10.95 -5.45
C SER A 92 -33.80 11.34 -3.98
N SER A 93 -32.61 11.71 -3.52
CA SER A 93 -32.34 12.18 -2.16
C SER A 93 -32.60 13.67 -2.03
N SER A 94 -33.07 14.12 -0.86
CA SER A 94 -33.38 15.52 -0.56
C SER A 94 -32.20 16.50 -0.73
N GLY A 95 -30.97 16.03 -0.74
CA GLY A 95 -29.76 16.81 -0.95
C GLY A 95 -29.02 16.49 -2.27
N SER A 96 -29.62 15.73 -3.18
CA SER A 96 -29.00 15.21 -4.40
C SER A 96 -27.68 14.44 -4.14
N ALA A 97 -27.46 14.01 -2.91
CA ALA A 97 -26.33 13.21 -2.47
C ALA A 97 -26.78 12.14 -1.50
N ARG A 98 -26.15 10.98 -1.58
CA ARG A 98 -26.37 9.86 -0.66
C ARG A 98 -25.05 9.52 0.00
N ILE A 99 -25.09 9.37 1.32
CA ILE A 99 -23.94 8.94 2.12
C ILE A 99 -23.69 7.45 1.85
N VAL A 100 -22.43 7.11 1.75
CA VAL A 100 -21.94 5.73 1.56
C VAL A 100 -20.93 5.45 2.65
N ASP A 101 -21.21 4.44 3.47
CA ASP A 101 -20.23 3.90 4.42
C ASP A 101 -19.17 3.11 3.67
N ILE A 102 -17.92 3.43 3.93
CA ILE A 102 -16.78 2.86 3.21
C ILE A 102 -15.85 2.21 4.22
N LYS A 103 -15.57 0.92 4.04
CA LYS A 103 -14.65 0.18 4.88
C LYS A 103 -13.60 -0.51 4.04
N ASP A 104 -12.36 -0.40 4.50
CA ASP A 104 -11.21 -1.08 3.99
C ASP A 104 -10.96 -0.87 2.48
N SER A 105 -9.72 -0.91 2.10
CA SER A 105 -9.35 -0.96 0.69
C SER A 105 -8.22 -1.95 0.44
N ARG A 106 -8.22 -2.52 -0.73
CA ARG A 106 -7.14 -3.36 -1.23
C ARG A 106 -6.44 -2.68 -2.38
N ARG A 107 -5.13 -2.71 -2.35
CA ARG A 107 -4.28 -2.14 -3.39
C ARG A 107 -3.39 -3.20 -4.00
N TYR A 108 -3.32 -3.19 -5.33
CA TYR A 108 -2.43 -4.01 -6.13
C TYR A 108 -1.48 -3.07 -6.86
N ASN A 109 -0.18 -3.21 -6.63
CA ASN A 109 0.84 -2.37 -7.26
C ASN A 109 1.68 -3.18 -8.24
N VAL A 110 2.00 -2.57 -9.37
CA VAL A 110 3.03 -3.03 -10.31
C VAL A 110 3.92 -1.84 -10.63
N GLN A 111 5.21 -1.95 -10.30
CA GLN A 111 6.18 -0.85 -10.45
C GLN A 111 7.50 -1.35 -11.00
N LEU A 112 8.24 -0.46 -11.63
CA LEU A 112 9.65 -0.61 -11.93
C LEU A 112 10.45 0.22 -10.92
N PHE A 113 11.38 -0.41 -10.22
CA PHE A 113 12.31 0.24 -9.31
C PHE A 113 13.67 0.43 -9.98
N ALA A 114 14.27 1.59 -9.79
CA ALA A 114 15.64 1.90 -10.17
C ALA A 114 16.49 2.05 -8.91
N PHE A 115 17.64 1.38 -8.90
CA PHE A 115 18.65 1.41 -7.83
C PHE A 115 19.90 2.11 -8.36
N PRO A 116 20.00 3.45 -8.22
CA PRO A 116 21.05 4.23 -8.91
C PRO A 116 22.45 3.88 -8.41
N LYS A 117 22.63 3.67 -7.11
CA LYS A 117 23.91 3.36 -6.50
C LYS A 117 23.72 2.56 -5.21
N GLN A 118 24.69 1.69 -4.93
CA GLN A 118 24.83 0.97 -3.67
C GLN A 118 25.95 1.59 -2.83
N TYR A 119 25.71 1.72 -1.53
CA TYR A 119 26.66 2.21 -0.54
C TYR A 119 26.85 1.13 0.54
N GLY A 120 27.77 0.20 0.31
CA GLY A 120 27.89 -0.97 1.19
C GLY A 120 26.61 -1.82 1.15
N SER A 121 25.96 -2.00 2.29
CA SER A 121 24.67 -2.71 2.40
C SER A 121 23.45 -1.82 2.13
N PHE A 122 23.64 -0.52 2.01
CA PHE A 122 22.54 0.45 1.81
C PHE A 122 22.29 0.68 0.31
N ARG A 123 21.00 0.58 -0.10
CA ARG A 123 20.53 0.77 -1.47
C ARG A 123 19.34 1.72 -1.51
N PRO A 124 19.52 2.98 -1.88
CA PRO A 124 18.40 3.84 -2.21
C PRO A 124 17.76 3.41 -3.53
N TYR A 125 16.45 3.64 -3.67
CA TYR A 125 15.72 3.37 -4.89
C TYR A 125 14.59 4.36 -5.13
N ALA A 126 14.22 4.47 -6.40
CA ALA A 126 13.02 5.18 -6.84
C ALA A 126 12.18 4.23 -7.70
N GLY A 127 10.87 4.34 -7.61
CA GLY A 127 9.91 3.52 -8.32
C GLY A 127 8.86 4.32 -9.05
N LEU A 128 8.43 3.78 -10.17
CA LEU A 128 7.32 4.31 -10.98
C LEU A 128 6.47 3.15 -11.47
N GLY A 129 5.16 3.30 -11.45
CA GLY A 129 4.24 2.30 -11.95
C GLY A 129 2.79 2.69 -11.76
N PHE A 130 1.94 1.67 -11.58
CA PHE A 130 0.52 1.82 -11.40
C PHE A 130 0.03 1.04 -10.20
N ALA A 131 -0.99 1.59 -9.55
CA ALA A 131 -1.73 0.96 -8.48
C ALA A 131 -3.20 0.84 -8.86
N LEU A 132 -3.77 -0.35 -8.72
CA LEU A 132 -5.22 -0.57 -8.71
C LEU A 132 -5.68 -0.56 -7.26
N ILE A 133 -6.53 0.40 -6.91
CA ILE A 133 -7.13 0.51 -5.58
C ILE A 133 -8.59 0.08 -5.70
N SER A 134 -9.01 -0.84 -4.84
CA SER A 134 -10.39 -1.32 -4.77
C SER A 134 -10.89 -1.23 -3.33
N ILE A 135 -12.00 -0.52 -3.13
CA ILE A 135 -12.73 -0.48 -1.86
C ILE A 135 -13.40 -1.83 -1.66
N ARG A 136 -13.32 -2.37 -0.44
CA ARG A 136 -13.81 -3.72 -0.14
C ARG A 136 -15.27 -3.74 0.28
N ASP A 137 -15.70 -2.71 0.99
CA ASP A 137 -17.06 -2.58 1.45
C ASP A 137 -17.50 -1.13 1.28
N ALA A 138 -18.57 -0.92 0.53
CA ALA A 138 -19.16 0.38 0.27
C ALA A 138 -20.68 0.23 0.26
N GLN A 139 -21.33 0.70 1.32
CA GLN A 139 -22.76 0.53 1.53
C GLN A 139 -23.47 1.89 1.56
N PRO A 140 -24.38 2.18 0.61
CA PRO A 140 -25.17 3.40 0.64
C PRO A 140 -26.18 3.36 1.79
N GLU A 141 -26.24 4.45 2.55
CA GLU A 141 -27.16 4.58 3.69
C GLU A 141 -28.59 4.99 3.28
N GLY A 142 -29.54 4.66 4.18
CA GLY A 142 -30.94 5.09 4.12
C GLY A 142 -31.82 4.27 3.19
N THR A 143 -33.09 4.67 3.10
CA THR A 143 -34.11 4.00 2.30
C THR A 143 -34.15 4.57 0.89
N PHE A 144 -34.45 3.73 -0.09
CA PHE A 144 -34.61 4.13 -1.50
C PHE A 144 -36.08 4.37 -1.84
N VAL A 145 -36.33 5.37 -2.65
CA VAL A 145 -37.69 5.72 -3.11
C VAL A 145 -38.27 4.64 -4.01
N SER A 146 -37.41 3.97 -4.76
CA SER A 146 -37.79 2.88 -5.68
C SER A 146 -36.62 1.91 -5.92
N PRO A 147 -36.90 0.66 -6.33
CA PRO A 147 -35.85 -0.28 -6.73
C PRO A 147 -34.95 0.29 -7.85
N ALA A 148 -35.50 0.99 -8.80
CA ALA A 148 -34.73 1.59 -9.91
C ALA A 148 -33.75 2.69 -9.41
N SER A 149 -34.10 3.47 -8.38
CA SER A 149 -33.17 4.43 -7.77
C SER A 149 -32.08 3.72 -7.00
N GLN A 150 -32.40 2.59 -6.33
CA GLN A 150 -31.42 1.75 -5.66
C GLN A 150 -30.38 1.19 -6.63
N ASP A 151 -30.83 0.59 -7.74
CA ASP A 151 -29.94 0.01 -8.75
C ASP A 151 -29.00 1.08 -9.36
N THR A 152 -29.53 2.29 -9.60
CA THR A 152 -28.73 3.40 -10.10
C THR A 152 -27.63 3.81 -9.12
N VAL A 153 -27.96 3.97 -7.84
CA VAL A 153 -26.99 4.34 -6.81
C VAL A 153 -25.96 3.24 -6.60
N LEU A 154 -26.37 1.98 -6.55
CA LEU A 154 -25.43 0.84 -6.42
C LEU A 154 -24.46 0.76 -7.61
N SER A 155 -24.93 1.02 -8.83
CA SER A 155 -24.06 1.10 -10.00
C SER A 155 -23.00 2.21 -9.86
N MET A 156 -23.42 3.41 -9.43
CA MET A 156 -22.50 4.54 -9.21
C MET A 156 -21.48 4.26 -8.10
N VAL A 157 -21.90 3.62 -7.01
CA VAL A 157 -21.01 3.20 -5.93
C VAL A 157 -19.98 2.20 -6.43
N ASN A 158 -20.42 1.21 -7.20
CA ASN A 158 -19.53 0.19 -7.77
C ASN A 158 -18.51 0.80 -8.74
N ASP A 159 -18.94 1.69 -9.61
CA ASP A 159 -18.07 2.39 -10.58
C ASP A 159 -17.03 3.28 -9.87
N ALA A 160 -17.40 3.86 -8.72
CA ALA A 160 -16.52 4.70 -7.91
C ALA A 160 -15.67 3.92 -6.89
N SER A 161 -15.88 2.61 -6.74
CA SER A 161 -15.20 1.77 -5.75
C SER A 161 -13.84 1.25 -6.20
N SER A 162 -13.51 1.37 -7.49
CA SER A 162 -12.25 0.87 -8.04
C SER A 162 -11.56 1.91 -8.91
N ARG A 163 -10.23 1.98 -8.80
CA ARG A 163 -9.45 2.95 -9.57
C ARG A 163 -8.03 2.51 -9.81
N THR A 164 -7.57 2.76 -11.03
CA THR A 164 -6.15 2.69 -11.40
C THR A 164 -5.54 4.09 -11.36
N THR A 165 -4.38 4.23 -10.71
CA THR A 165 -3.65 5.49 -10.57
C THR A 165 -2.16 5.26 -10.75
N PRO A 166 -1.39 6.22 -11.30
CA PRO A 166 0.05 6.16 -11.27
C PRO A 166 0.55 6.20 -9.83
N VAL A 167 1.68 5.54 -9.57
CA VAL A 167 2.34 5.52 -8.27
C VAL A 167 3.81 5.84 -8.42
N PHE A 168 4.29 6.75 -7.58
CA PHE A 168 5.69 7.12 -7.42
C PHE A 168 6.15 6.66 -6.05
N THR A 169 7.29 5.99 -6.00
CA THR A 169 7.85 5.47 -4.75
C THR A 169 9.30 5.92 -4.61
N LEU A 170 9.66 6.37 -3.42
CA LEU A 170 11.04 6.59 -3.01
C LEU A 170 11.31 5.76 -1.77
N GLY A 171 12.46 5.12 -1.71
CA GLY A 171 12.78 4.28 -0.59
C GLY A 171 14.25 3.92 -0.51
N SER A 172 14.55 3.17 0.52
CA SER A 172 15.87 2.59 0.73
C SER A 172 15.74 1.22 1.37
N GLN A 173 16.69 0.35 1.07
CA GLN A 173 16.83 -0.93 1.74
C GLN A 173 18.24 -1.11 2.30
N TYR A 174 18.34 -1.87 3.37
CA TYR A 174 19.59 -2.31 3.97
C TYR A 174 19.66 -3.83 3.89
N ASP A 175 20.69 -4.32 3.17
CA ASP A 175 20.87 -5.75 2.91
C ASP A 175 21.73 -6.40 4.00
N PHE A 176 21.27 -7.54 4.50
CA PHE A 176 22.03 -8.39 5.45
C PHE A 176 21.83 -9.87 5.09
N SER A 177 22.87 -10.50 4.60
CA SER A 177 22.84 -11.89 4.14
C SER A 177 21.79 -12.13 3.04
N ARG A 178 20.72 -12.88 3.32
CA ARG A 178 19.58 -13.15 2.42
C ARG A 178 18.39 -12.25 2.65
N SER A 179 18.46 -11.40 3.61
CA SER A 179 17.35 -10.54 4.00
C SER A 179 17.68 -9.07 3.75
N ALA A 180 16.67 -8.26 3.58
CA ALA A 180 16.80 -6.81 3.55
C ALA A 180 15.65 -6.18 4.35
N VAL A 181 15.95 -5.18 5.15
CA VAL A 181 14.96 -4.27 5.73
C VAL A 181 14.80 -3.11 4.78
N PHE A 182 13.59 -2.63 4.60
CA PHE A 182 13.36 -1.44 3.77
C PHE A 182 12.38 -0.48 4.42
N VAL A 183 12.48 0.77 4.00
CA VAL A 183 11.49 1.82 4.24
C VAL A 183 11.23 2.55 2.93
N GLN A 184 9.97 2.87 2.68
CA GLN A 184 9.56 3.57 1.47
C GLN A 184 8.40 4.52 1.71
N ALA A 185 8.35 5.56 0.91
CA ALA A 185 7.23 6.47 0.80
C ALA A 185 6.69 6.47 -0.63
N SER A 186 5.39 6.42 -0.78
CA SER A 186 4.71 6.41 -2.08
C SER A 186 3.72 7.56 -2.17
N ALA A 187 3.60 8.14 -3.36
CA ALA A 187 2.61 9.15 -3.70
C ALA A 187 1.77 8.69 -4.89
N MET A 188 0.46 8.80 -4.75
CA MET A 188 -0.52 8.42 -5.75
C MET A 188 -1.47 9.59 -6.01
N PRO A 189 -1.40 10.23 -7.19
CA PRO A 189 -2.37 11.26 -7.56
C PRO A 189 -3.78 10.67 -7.62
N THR A 190 -4.71 11.29 -6.91
CA THR A 190 -6.12 10.90 -6.92
C THR A 190 -6.94 12.02 -7.57
N LYS A 191 -7.77 11.69 -8.56
CA LYS A 191 -8.70 12.63 -9.22
C LYS A 191 -10.16 12.28 -8.92
N ASN A 192 -11.00 13.28 -9.09
CA ASN A 192 -12.44 13.30 -8.83
C ASN A 192 -13.22 12.17 -9.49
N ARG A 193 -13.64 11.18 -8.80
CA ARG A 193 -14.60 10.08 -9.09
C ARG A 193 -14.29 8.80 -8.34
N PHE A 194 -13.54 8.90 -7.25
CA PHE A 194 -13.28 7.78 -6.36
C PHE A 194 -14.00 8.06 -5.03
N LEU A 195 -14.59 7.09 -4.38
CA LEU A 195 -15.37 7.30 -3.14
C LEU A 195 -14.56 7.98 -2.03
N ILE A 196 -13.25 7.73 -1.99
CA ILE A 196 -12.32 8.37 -1.04
C ILE A 196 -11.67 9.58 -1.74
N ASN A 197 -12.35 10.71 -1.79
CA ASN A 197 -12.02 11.77 -2.76
C ASN A 197 -11.78 13.16 -2.17
N GLY A 198 -11.25 13.24 -0.95
CA GLY A 198 -11.02 14.56 -0.34
C GLY A 198 -9.71 15.24 -0.73
N LYS A 199 -8.68 14.52 -1.15
CA LYS A 199 -7.36 15.09 -1.48
C LYS A 199 -6.85 14.68 -2.85
N PRO A 200 -6.09 15.57 -3.53
CA PRO A 200 -5.57 15.28 -4.86
C PRO A 200 -4.46 14.20 -4.87
N THR A 201 -3.93 13.83 -3.71
CA THR A 201 -2.85 12.85 -3.60
C THR A 201 -2.99 12.03 -2.33
N THR A 202 -2.87 10.72 -2.48
CA THR A 202 -2.71 9.77 -1.36
C THR A 202 -1.23 9.51 -1.15
N TYR A 203 -0.78 9.60 0.09
CA TYR A 203 0.59 9.27 0.49
C TYR A 203 0.59 7.99 1.30
N MET A 204 1.70 7.25 1.23
CA MET A 204 1.94 6.09 2.07
C MET A 204 3.36 6.07 2.57
N ILE A 205 3.52 5.61 3.81
CA ILE A 205 4.82 5.29 4.40
C ILE A 205 4.76 3.85 4.86
N GLU A 206 5.71 3.05 4.39
CA GLU A 206 5.77 1.62 4.65
C GLU A 206 7.17 1.19 5.03
N ALA A 207 7.26 0.17 5.87
CA ALA A 207 8.49 -0.52 6.19
C ALA A 207 8.25 -2.03 6.16
N GLY A 208 9.30 -2.80 5.89
CA GLY A 208 9.15 -4.25 5.82
C GLY A 208 10.46 -4.99 5.70
N LEU A 209 10.30 -6.29 5.52
CA LEU A 209 11.38 -7.24 5.33
C LEU A 209 11.23 -7.92 3.98
N ARG A 210 12.34 -8.04 3.25
CA ARG A 210 12.49 -8.84 2.02
C ARG A 210 13.42 -10.01 2.28
N TYR A 211 13.06 -11.16 1.75
CA TYR A 211 13.90 -12.35 1.80
C TYR A 211 14.22 -12.81 0.39
N ASN A 212 15.52 -12.99 0.10
CA ASN A 212 16.01 -13.50 -1.17
C ASN A 212 15.89 -15.02 -1.20
N LEU A 213 14.95 -15.52 -2.00
CA LEU A 213 14.68 -16.96 -2.11
C LEU A 213 15.73 -17.68 -2.96
N THR A 214 16.01 -17.15 -4.16
CA THR A 214 16.86 -17.82 -5.14
C THR A 214 17.32 -16.82 -6.22
N ASP A 215 18.24 -17.25 -7.06
CA ASP A 215 18.60 -16.53 -8.27
C ASP A 215 17.45 -16.59 -9.28
N ALA A 216 17.13 -15.47 -9.91
CA ALA A 216 16.02 -15.35 -10.86
C ALA A 216 16.33 -15.99 -12.23
N ILE A 217 17.59 -16.30 -12.49
CA ILE A 217 18.07 -16.95 -13.70
C ILE A 217 18.97 -18.10 -13.30
N GLU A 218 18.59 -19.30 -13.75
CA GLU A 218 19.50 -20.44 -13.74
C GLU A 218 20.73 -20.10 -14.57
N LYS A 219 21.89 -20.04 -13.94
CA LYS A 219 23.15 -19.97 -14.67
C LYS A 219 23.35 -21.36 -15.29
N MET A 220 23.13 -21.47 -16.60
CA MET A 220 23.59 -22.65 -17.34
C MET A 220 25.11 -22.75 -17.17
N HIS A 221 25.52 -23.81 -16.50
CA HIS A 221 26.93 -24.23 -16.39
C HIS A 221 27.31 -25.09 -17.57
#